data_e676cdee19ede4b86dd1d902950cccd9
#
_entry.id   e676cdee19ede4b86dd1d902950cccd9
#
_cell.length_a   1.000
_cell.length_b   1.000
_cell.length_c   1.000
_cell.angle_alpha   90.00
_cell.angle_beta   90.00
_cell.angle_gamma   90.00
#
_symmetry.space_group_name_H-M   'P 1'
#
loop_
_entity.id
_entity.type
_entity.pdbx_description
1 polymer ?
#
loop_
_entity_poly.entity_id
_entity_poly.type
_entity_poly.pdbx_seq_one_letter_code
_entity_poly.pdbx_strand_id
1 'polypeptide(L)'
;MPFAQVHYPFENREWFDNHYPGDFIVEYIGQTRGWFYTLHVLATALFDRPSFTSCISHGIVLGDDGAKMSKSLRNYPDPMGVFDNYGADAMRWYLLSSSILRGSDFAVTEEGIRDTVRQVMLPLWNSWYFLSLYANAEGKSGKVDFSSDNVLDTYIFSKLHHLVNDTTVSMDAYDLFNACQQVRTFLDVLTNWYIRRSRNRFWSGDQQAIDTLHTVLDVLTRVAAPLLPLITEQVYIGLTGNRSVHLTEWPVAADIPVDNELVIVMDLVRDVCSTTLSLRKSHSRRVRLPLASLTVASPLALGLQPFVSIITEEVNVREVKLSADVAGVARHELQVVPAALGPRLGSDTQKVIVAVKKGDWKQQGEVVVAGGYELQPHEYQLKLLAAVGDADTTASSALPDGKGVVLLDIALTPELLAEGTARDIVRIVQQTRREADLGVSDRIHLILGLPEDVAQQVAPFADYICAETLAERLSYNADAPRTTDLDGTPIYVAVERLR
;
A
#
# COMPACT_ATOMS: atom_id res chain seq x y z
N MET A 1 40.93 5.82 18.22
CA MET A 1 41.58 4.49 18.35
C MET A 1 41.11 3.87 19.65
N PRO A 2 40.33 2.76 19.63
CA PRO A 2 39.77 2.17 20.85
C PRO A 2 40.84 1.83 21.91
N PHE A 3 41.93 1.21 21.49
CA PHE A 3 43.05 0.85 22.36
C PHE A 3 43.77 2.06 22.96
N ALA A 4 43.93 3.14 22.21
CA ALA A 4 44.56 4.36 22.71
C ALA A 4 43.66 5.11 23.71
N GLN A 5 42.34 5.11 23.48
CA GLN A 5 41.38 5.79 24.35
C GLN A 5 41.31 5.21 25.76
N VAL A 6 41.51 3.91 25.89
CA VAL A 6 41.49 3.21 27.18
C VAL A 6 42.90 2.97 27.74
N HIS A 7 43.94 3.51 27.13
CA HIS A 7 45.36 3.41 27.53
C HIS A 7 45.87 1.95 27.52
N TYR A 8 45.34 1.10 26.64
CA TYR A 8 45.83 -0.27 26.49
C TYR A 8 47.28 -0.28 25.94
N PRO A 9 48.17 -1.16 26.42
CA PRO A 9 47.99 -2.25 27.39
C PRO A 9 48.30 -1.86 28.86
N PHE A 10 48.50 -0.59 29.15
CA PHE A 10 48.95 -0.11 30.44
C PHE A 10 47.85 -0.03 31.48
N GLU A 11 46.62 0.30 31.01
CA GLU A 11 45.41 0.41 31.82
C GLU A 11 44.25 -0.28 31.13
N ASN A 12 43.17 -0.56 31.88
CA ASN A 12 41.86 -1.03 31.39
C ASN A 12 41.91 -2.24 30.44
N ARG A 13 42.87 -3.15 30.65
CA ARG A 13 43.07 -4.31 29.77
C ARG A 13 41.85 -5.22 29.70
N GLU A 14 41.29 -5.56 30.86
CA GLU A 14 40.09 -6.41 30.93
C GLU A 14 38.89 -5.79 30.19
N TRP A 15 38.69 -4.48 30.35
CA TRP A 15 37.64 -3.78 29.62
C TRP A 15 37.87 -3.86 28.11
N PHE A 16 39.10 -3.60 27.65
CA PHE A 16 39.42 -3.67 26.22
C PHE A 16 39.22 -5.07 25.65
N ASP A 17 39.69 -6.11 26.34
CA ASP A 17 39.58 -7.49 25.88
C ASP A 17 38.10 -7.95 25.73
N ASN A 18 37.18 -7.39 26.52
CA ASN A 18 35.74 -7.65 26.46
C ASN A 18 34.99 -6.76 25.48
N HIS A 19 35.57 -5.65 24.97
CA HIS A 19 34.90 -4.69 24.09
C HIS A 19 35.61 -4.52 22.74
N TYR A 20 36.60 -5.33 22.44
CA TYR A 20 37.33 -5.29 21.18
C TYR A 20 37.45 -6.69 20.56
N PRO A 21 37.13 -6.86 19.24
CA PRO A 21 36.75 -5.83 18.25
C PRO A 21 35.41 -5.18 18.55
N GLY A 22 35.15 -4.01 17.95
CA GLY A 22 33.81 -3.36 18.00
C GLY A 22 32.78 -4.20 17.29
N ASP A 23 31.52 -4.22 17.77
CA ASP A 23 30.45 -5.03 17.18
C ASP A 23 29.99 -4.49 15.83
N PHE A 24 30.00 -3.16 15.69
CA PHE A 24 29.38 -2.52 14.53
C PHE A 24 30.06 -1.19 14.17
N ILE A 25 30.24 -0.94 12.87
CA ILE A 25 30.74 0.31 12.32
C ILE A 25 29.93 0.71 11.08
N VAL A 26 29.60 2.00 10.93
CA VAL A 26 28.88 2.54 9.79
C VAL A 26 29.44 3.89 9.35
N GLU A 27 29.65 4.05 8.05
CA GLU A 27 30.05 5.30 7.41
C GLU A 27 29.89 5.20 5.88
N TYR A 28 30.06 6.33 5.19
CA TYR A 28 30.00 6.34 3.74
C TYR A 28 31.22 5.64 3.09
N ILE A 29 31.03 5.20 1.85
CA ILE A 29 32.00 4.38 1.11
C ILE A 29 33.42 4.96 1.04
N GLY A 30 33.59 6.27 1.15
CA GLY A 30 34.93 6.90 1.19
C GLY A 30 35.81 6.44 2.34
N GLN A 31 35.24 5.93 3.44
CA GLN A 31 35.97 5.44 4.59
C GLN A 31 36.66 4.09 4.36
N THR A 32 36.35 3.40 3.27
CA THR A 32 37.09 2.21 2.79
C THR A 32 38.55 2.54 2.45
N ARG A 33 38.85 3.81 2.17
CA ARG A 33 40.22 4.35 1.98
C ARG A 33 40.62 5.38 3.04
N GLY A 34 39.90 5.42 4.16
CA GLY A 34 40.12 6.35 5.26
C GLY A 34 40.10 5.65 6.61
N TRP A 35 39.06 5.94 7.40
CA TRP A 35 38.97 5.48 8.79
C TRP A 35 38.90 3.96 8.92
N PHE A 36 38.04 3.29 8.13
CA PHE A 36 37.94 1.82 8.15
C PHE A 36 39.25 1.15 7.81
N TYR A 37 39.92 1.61 6.75
CA TYR A 37 41.23 1.10 6.35
C TYR A 37 42.29 1.29 7.46
N THR A 38 42.38 2.48 8.02
CA THR A 38 43.40 2.80 9.05
C THR A 38 43.14 1.97 10.31
N LEU A 39 41.88 1.84 10.76
CA LEU A 39 41.53 0.99 11.91
C LEU A 39 41.94 -0.47 11.68
N HIS A 40 41.58 -0.98 10.49
CA HIS A 40 41.84 -2.38 10.13
C HIS A 40 43.33 -2.70 10.06
N VAL A 41 44.15 -1.84 9.43
CA VAL A 41 45.58 -2.01 9.34
C VAL A 41 46.22 -2.03 10.73
N LEU A 42 45.87 -1.07 11.60
CA LEU A 42 46.39 -1.02 12.95
C LEU A 42 45.95 -2.22 13.80
N ALA A 43 44.70 -2.64 13.66
CA ALA A 43 44.15 -3.80 14.36
C ALA A 43 44.89 -5.10 13.98
N THR A 44 45.09 -5.30 12.69
CA THR A 44 45.82 -6.47 12.17
C THR A 44 47.28 -6.47 12.65
N ALA A 45 47.95 -5.31 12.58
CA ALA A 45 49.34 -5.21 13.00
C ALA A 45 49.54 -5.42 14.51
N LEU A 46 48.63 -4.97 15.36
CA LEU A 46 48.76 -5.02 16.81
C LEU A 46 48.12 -6.24 17.46
N PHE A 47 47.04 -6.76 16.90
CA PHE A 47 46.18 -7.76 17.54
C PHE A 47 45.91 -8.99 16.67
N ASP A 48 46.36 -9.02 15.42
CA ASP A 48 46.14 -10.10 14.44
C ASP A 48 44.63 -10.47 14.30
N ARG A 49 43.78 -9.45 14.36
CA ARG A 49 42.31 -9.60 14.22
C ARG A 49 41.67 -8.32 13.67
N PRO A 50 40.45 -8.39 13.11
CA PRO A 50 39.74 -7.21 12.62
C PRO A 50 39.42 -6.24 13.76
N SER A 51 39.21 -4.97 13.41
CA SER A 51 38.84 -3.92 14.38
C SER A 51 37.35 -3.86 14.68
N PHE A 52 36.54 -4.52 13.85
CA PHE A 52 35.08 -4.58 13.96
C PHE A 52 34.57 -5.89 13.35
N THR A 53 33.39 -6.36 13.81
CA THR A 53 32.75 -7.60 13.35
C THR A 53 31.74 -7.38 12.29
N SER A 54 31.02 -6.26 12.34
CA SER A 54 29.99 -5.88 11.36
C SER A 54 30.26 -4.48 10.80
N CYS A 55 30.08 -4.31 9.49
CA CYS A 55 30.32 -3.05 8.81
C CYS A 55 29.23 -2.74 7.79
N ILE A 56 28.63 -1.55 7.87
CA ILE A 56 27.80 -1.00 6.82
C ILE A 56 28.55 0.16 6.14
N SER A 57 28.69 0.07 4.83
CA SER A 57 29.26 1.12 4.00
C SER A 57 28.18 1.66 3.07
N HIS A 58 27.67 2.84 3.38
CA HIS A 58 26.61 3.46 2.60
C HIS A 58 27.15 4.34 1.45
N GLY A 59 26.29 4.68 0.48
CA GLY A 59 26.59 5.57 -0.64
C GLY A 59 26.80 7.04 -0.23
N ILE A 60 26.99 7.90 -1.21
CA ILE A 60 27.18 9.34 -0.98
C ILE A 60 25.80 10.03 -0.96
N VAL A 61 25.59 10.88 0.04
CA VAL A 61 24.44 11.78 0.09
C VAL A 61 24.69 12.98 -0.82
N LEU A 62 23.78 13.15 -1.81
CA LEU A 62 23.81 14.23 -2.77
C LEU A 62 22.76 15.29 -2.43
N GLY A 63 23.02 16.53 -2.83
CA GLY A 63 22.00 17.58 -2.85
C GLY A 63 20.94 17.35 -3.92
N ASP A 64 19.94 18.19 -3.93
CA ASP A 64 18.85 18.18 -4.92
C ASP A 64 19.34 18.45 -6.35
N ASP A 65 20.50 19.11 -6.50
CA ASP A 65 21.22 19.34 -7.74
C ASP A 65 22.01 18.11 -8.25
N GLY A 66 22.00 17.00 -7.50
CA GLY A 66 22.76 15.78 -7.80
C GLY A 66 24.27 15.88 -7.53
N ALA A 67 24.76 17.01 -7.02
CA ALA A 67 26.14 17.18 -6.62
C ALA A 67 26.35 16.74 -5.15
N LYS A 68 27.60 16.35 -4.81
CA LYS A 68 27.93 16.02 -3.42
C LYS A 68 27.58 17.21 -2.50
N MET A 69 26.89 16.94 -1.40
CA MET A 69 26.55 17.95 -0.41
C MET A 69 27.80 18.68 0.11
N SER A 70 27.73 19.99 0.13
CA SER A 70 28.82 20.86 0.56
C SER A 70 28.30 22.07 1.32
N LYS A 71 28.97 22.39 2.45
CA LYS A 71 28.68 23.61 3.23
C LYS A 71 28.86 24.89 2.42
N SER A 72 29.81 24.90 1.48
CA SER A 72 30.07 26.04 0.59
C SER A 72 28.98 26.22 -0.47
N LEU A 73 28.45 25.13 -1.00
CA LEU A 73 27.38 25.16 -2.00
C LEU A 73 25.99 25.34 -1.40
N ARG A 74 25.79 24.98 -0.12
CA ARG A 74 24.49 24.98 0.55
C ARG A 74 23.39 24.25 -0.26
N ASN A 75 23.79 23.18 -0.94
CA ASN A 75 22.94 22.38 -1.83
C ASN A 75 22.21 21.25 -1.11
N TYR A 76 21.77 21.47 0.10
CA TYR A 76 20.97 20.53 0.89
C TYR A 76 19.99 21.29 1.77
N PRO A 77 18.83 20.68 2.10
CA PRO A 77 17.89 21.27 3.05
C PRO A 77 18.55 21.49 4.42
N ASP A 78 18.25 22.60 5.07
CA ASP A 78 18.67 22.78 6.46
C ASP A 78 18.04 21.70 7.35
N PRO A 79 18.84 20.85 8.02
CA PRO A 79 18.29 19.76 8.83
C PRO A 79 17.34 20.25 9.94
N MET A 80 17.60 21.39 10.54
CA MET A 80 16.73 21.92 11.58
C MET A 80 15.39 22.37 11.00
N GLY A 81 15.38 23.04 9.85
CA GLY A 81 14.16 23.40 9.15
C GLY A 81 13.35 22.17 8.72
N VAL A 82 14.01 21.07 8.31
CA VAL A 82 13.34 19.80 8.01
C VAL A 82 12.72 19.20 9.26
N PHE A 83 13.43 19.19 10.39
CA PHE A 83 12.91 18.65 11.65
C PHE A 83 11.72 19.46 12.17
N ASP A 84 11.77 20.77 12.04
CA ASP A 84 10.67 21.66 12.46
C ASP A 84 9.41 21.48 11.58
N ASN A 85 9.58 21.25 10.27
CA ASN A 85 8.47 21.16 9.32
C ASN A 85 7.88 19.74 9.19
N TYR A 86 8.72 18.69 9.24
CA TYR A 86 8.33 17.32 8.91
C TYR A 86 8.59 16.33 10.04
N GLY A 87 9.38 16.69 11.06
CA GLY A 87 9.83 15.82 12.13
C GLY A 87 11.08 14.98 11.77
N ALA A 88 11.82 14.58 12.80
CA ALA A 88 13.04 13.81 12.62
C ALA A 88 12.78 12.40 12.05
N ASP A 89 11.65 11.79 12.37
CA ASP A 89 11.24 10.48 11.85
C ASP A 89 11.08 10.49 10.33
N ALA A 90 10.59 11.59 9.74
CA ALA A 90 10.43 11.70 8.29
C ALA A 90 11.79 11.64 7.57
N MET A 91 12.79 12.40 8.06
CA MET A 91 14.15 12.37 7.53
C MET A 91 14.79 10.99 7.75
N ARG A 92 14.64 10.43 8.96
CA ARG A 92 15.16 9.12 9.30
C ARG A 92 14.63 8.03 8.36
N TRP A 93 13.31 7.95 8.22
CA TRP A 93 12.68 6.99 7.31
C TRP A 93 13.09 7.17 5.86
N TYR A 94 13.14 8.42 5.38
CA TYR A 94 13.53 8.73 4.01
C TYR A 94 14.92 8.19 3.67
N LEU A 95 15.88 8.34 4.60
CA LEU A 95 17.22 7.81 4.43
C LEU A 95 17.24 6.27 4.54
N LEU A 96 16.59 5.68 5.55
CA LEU A 96 16.58 4.23 5.78
C LEU A 96 15.87 3.46 4.66
N SER A 97 14.85 4.06 4.03
CA SER A 97 14.10 3.45 2.92
C SER A 97 14.68 3.74 1.54
N SER A 98 15.85 4.35 1.46
CA SER A 98 16.49 4.72 0.21
C SER A 98 17.56 3.71 -0.22
N SER A 99 18.03 3.81 -1.46
CA SER A 99 19.12 3.00 -2.00
C SER A 99 20.50 3.30 -1.39
N ILE A 100 20.61 4.35 -0.57
CA ILE A 100 21.89 4.77 0.04
C ILE A 100 22.48 3.65 0.90
N LEU A 101 21.65 2.92 1.65
CA LEU A 101 22.10 1.80 2.49
C LEU A 101 22.55 0.56 1.69
N ARG A 102 22.29 0.56 0.38
CA ARG A 102 22.77 -0.46 -0.57
C ARG A 102 24.00 -0.01 -1.37
N GLY A 103 24.65 1.05 -0.93
CA GLY A 103 25.87 1.58 -1.50
C GLY A 103 25.68 2.47 -2.74
N SER A 104 24.46 2.78 -3.12
CA SER A 104 24.16 3.73 -4.21
C SER A 104 24.15 5.16 -3.69
N ASP A 105 24.55 6.10 -4.54
CA ASP A 105 24.41 7.52 -4.22
C ASP A 105 22.93 7.92 -4.21
N PHE A 106 22.56 8.87 -3.35
CA PHE A 106 21.17 9.25 -3.14
C PHE A 106 21.01 10.76 -2.92
N ALA A 107 20.16 11.39 -3.74
CA ALA A 107 19.84 12.80 -3.61
C ALA A 107 18.75 13.01 -2.55
N VAL A 108 19.02 13.87 -1.57
CA VAL A 108 18.05 14.24 -0.52
C VAL A 108 17.25 15.44 -0.98
N THR A 109 15.93 15.24 -1.12
CA THR A 109 14.99 16.28 -1.53
C THR A 109 13.93 16.49 -0.47
N GLU A 110 13.47 17.72 -0.32
CA GLU A 110 12.39 18.06 0.62
C GLU A 110 11.06 17.40 0.21
N GLU A 111 10.82 17.25 -1.08
CA GLU A 111 9.64 16.57 -1.62
C GLU A 111 9.62 15.08 -1.20
N GLY A 112 10.74 14.37 -1.31
CA GLY A 112 10.83 12.97 -0.88
C GLY A 112 10.62 12.79 0.62
N ILE A 113 11.11 13.73 1.44
CA ILE A 113 10.86 13.73 2.89
C ILE A 113 9.37 13.94 3.18
N ARG A 114 8.74 14.91 2.51
CA ARG A 114 7.30 15.17 2.64
C ARG A 114 6.46 13.97 2.20
N ASP A 115 6.86 13.26 1.15
CA ASP A 115 6.17 12.05 0.71
C ASP A 115 6.26 10.92 1.72
N THR A 116 7.33 10.83 2.50
CA THR A 116 7.43 9.90 3.63
C THR A 116 6.33 10.16 4.67
N VAL A 117 6.12 11.43 5.04
CA VAL A 117 5.03 11.78 5.97
C VAL A 117 3.68 11.29 5.45
N ARG A 118 3.39 11.53 4.16
CA ARG A 118 2.12 11.14 3.54
C ARG A 118 1.93 9.64 3.41
N GLN A 119 3.01 8.89 3.11
CA GLN A 119 2.93 7.47 2.76
C GLN A 119 3.06 6.54 3.96
N VAL A 120 3.63 7.00 5.07
CA VAL A 120 3.94 6.15 6.22
C VAL A 120 3.44 6.74 7.54
N MET A 121 3.85 7.97 7.86
CA MET A 121 3.53 8.56 9.18
C MET A 121 2.03 8.86 9.33
N LEU A 122 1.42 9.51 8.34
CA LEU A 122 -0.01 9.80 8.37
C LEU A 122 -0.88 8.53 8.35
N PRO A 123 -0.60 7.48 7.55
CA PRO A 123 -1.31 6.21 7.65
C PRO A 123 -1.27 5.57 9.03
N LEU A 124 -0.09 5.53 9.68
CA LEU A 124 0.04 5.02 11.05
C LEU A 124 -0.77 5.85 12.05
N TRP A 125 -0.59 7.17 12.04
CA TRP A 125 -1.31 8.09 12.90
C TRP A 125 -2.82 8.03 12.71
N ASN A 126 -3.28 8.05 11.48
CA ASN A 126 -4.70 8.01 11.15
C ASN A 126 -5.35 6.67 11.54
N SER A 127 -4.61 5.56 11.51
CA SER A 127 -5.11 4.27 11.98
C SER A 127 -5.38 4.29 13.48
N TRP A 128 -4.47 4.84 14.27
CA TRP A 128 -4.67 5.03 15.70
C TRP A 128 -5.77 6.06 16.01
N TYR A 129 -5.80 7.18 15.30
CA TYR A 129 -6.85 8.20 15.46
C TYR A 129 -8.23 7.63 15.13
N PHE A 130 -8.34 6.84 14.08
CA PHE A 130 -9.56 6.14 13.70
C PHE A 130 -10.04 5.21 14.81
N LEU A 131 -9.17 4.36 15.33
CA LEU A 131 -9.51 3.48 16.46
C LEU A 131 -9.99 4.28 17.66
N SER A 132 -9.24 5.30 18.06
CA SER A 132 -9.55 6.15 19.22
C SER A 132 -10.90 6.86 19.06
N LEU A 133 -11.19 7.37 17.85
CA LEU A 133 -12.44 8.05 17.56
C LEU A 133 -13.66 7.15 17.78
N TYR A 134 -13.64 5.94 17.18
CA TYR A 134 -14.78 5.03 17.23
C TYR A 134 -14.90 4.31 18.58
N ALA A 135 -13.80 3.90 19.17
CA ALA A 135 -13.81 3.29 20.50
C ALA A 135 -14.35 4.26 21.57
N ASN A 136 -13.89 5.52 21.55
CA ASN A 136 -14.37 6.54 22.50
C ASN A 136 -15.85 6.89 22.28
N ALA A 137 -16.32 6.97 21.02
CA ALA A 137 -17.72 7.24 20.71
C ALA A 137 -18.66 6.18 21.31
N GLU A 138 -18.20 4.92 21.34
CA GLU A 138 -18.94 3.79 21.89
C GLU A 138 -18.62 3.51 23.39
N GLY A 139 -17.77 4.33 24.03
CA GLY A 139 -17.34 4.13 25.41
C GLY A 139 -16.57 2.81 25.62
N LYS A 140 -15.87 2.33 24.59
CA LYS A 140 -15.14 1.07 24.57
C LYS A 140 -13.64 1.29 24.60
N SER A 141 -12.89 0.27 25.02
CA SER A 141 -11.44 0.21 24.94
C SER A 141 -11.02 -1.08 24.25
N GLY A 142 -9.93 -1.02 23.48
CA GLY A 142 -9.32 -2.19 22.88
C GLY A 142 -8.36 -2.88 23.84
N LYS A 143 -8.14 -4.15 23.61
CA LYS A 143 -7.12 -4.98 24.27
C LYS A 143 -6.38 -5.82 23.24
N VAL A 144 -5.22 -6.35 23.61
CA VAL A 144 -4.52 -7.34 22.79
C VAL A 144 -5.32 -8.65 22.82
N ASP A 145 -5.83 -9.05 21.64
CA ASP A 145 -6.64 -10.25 21.48
C ASP A 145 -6.53 -10.78 20.03
N PHE A 146 -6.16 -12.05 19.88
CA PHE A 146 -6.04 -12.73 18.59
C PHE A 146 -7.17 -13.71 18.30
N SER A 147 -8.24 -13.72 19.09
CA SER A 147 -9.29 -14.75 19.07
C SER A 147 -10.44 -14.48 18.07
N SER A 148 -10.33 -13.47 17.21
CA SER A 148 -11.41 -13.15 16.27
C SER A 148 -11.59 -14.23 15.18
N ASP A 149 -12.85 -14.61 14.92
CA ASP A 149 -13.26 -15.51 13.83
C ASP A 149 -13.59 -14.76 12.55
N ASN A 150 -13.52 -13.44 12.51
CA ASN A 150 -13.80 -12.67 11.31
C ASN A 150 -12.69 -12.84 10.28
N VAL A 151 -13.04 -13.15 9.05
CA VAL A 151 -12.08 -13.43 7.97
C VAL A 151 -11.11 -12.29 7.69
N LEU A 152 -11.55 -11.03 7.82
CA LEU A 152 -10.67 -9.87 7.64
C LEU A 152 -9.70 -9.71 8.83
N ASP A 153 -10.13 -10.06 10.04
CA ASP A 153 -9.29 -10.04 11.24
C ASP A 153 -8.24 -11.15 11.15
N THR A 154 -8.63 -12.37 10.78
CA THR A 154 -7.69 -13.48 10.52
C THR A 154 -6.67 -13.12 9.43
N TYR A 155 -7.13 -12.46 8.37
CA TYR A 155 -6.24 -12.02 7.30
C TYR A 155 -5.23 -10.97 7.78
N ILE A 156 -5.67 -9.93 8.52
CA ILE A 156 -4.74 -8.89 8.98
C ILE A 156 -3.76 -9.43 10.04
N PHE A 157 -4.16 -10.38 10.90
CA PHE A 157 -3.26 -11.08 11.81
C PHE A 157 -2.23 -11.90 11.04
N SER A 158 -2.63 -12.61 9.99
CA SER A 158 -1.71 -13.36 9.14
C SER A 158 -0.69 -12.45 8.44
N LYS A 159 -1.13 -11.28 7.95
CA LYS A 159 -0.22 -10.27 7.39
C LYS A 159 0.71 -9.69 8.45
N LEU A 160 0.23 -9.53 9.69
CA LEU A 160 1.03 -9.08 10.83
C LEU A 160 2.10 -10.10 11.22
N HIS A 161 1.75 -11.40 11.23
CA HIS A 161 2.71 -12.49 11.40
C HIS A 161 3.85 -12.40 10.39
N HIS A 162 3.52 -12.27 9.09
CA HIS A 162 4.52 -12.11 8.04
C HIS A 162 5.35 -10.84 8.23
N LEU A 163 4.73 -9.72 8.58
CA LEU A 163 5.45 -8.48 8.87
C LEU A 163 6.52 -8.71 9.95
N VAL A 164 6.15 -9.29 11.09
CA VAL A 164 7.09 -9.54 12.21
C VAL A 164 8.20 -10.46 11.77
N ASN A 165 7.88 -11.59 11.13
CA ASN A 165 8.86 -12.56 10.65
C ASN A 165 9.86 -11.93 9.68
N ASP A 166 9.35 -11.30 8.61
CA ASP A 166 10.17 -10.80 7.51
C ASP A 166 10.99 -9.57 7.94
N THR A 167 10.42 -8.73 8.81
CA THR A 167 11.15 -7.58 9.37
C THR A 167 12.25 -8.05 10.31
N THR A 168 12.03 -9.10 11.11
CA THR A 168 13.08 -9.70 11.95
C THR A 168 14.25 -10.16 11.09
N VAL A 169 13.99 -10.94 10.04
CA VAL A 169 15.03 -11.41 9.11
C VAL A 169 15.78 -10.25 8.47
N SER A 170 15.06 -9.21 8.04
CA SER A 170 15.67 -8.04 7.41
C SER A 170 16.51 -7.22 8.38
N MET A 171 16.03 -7.03 9.62
CA MET A 171 16.77 -6.28 10.67
C MET A 171 18.01 -7.04 11.12
N ASP A 172 17.95 -8.35 11.29
CA ASP A 172 19.11 -9.20 11.65
C ASP A 172 20.17 -9.21 10.56
N ALA A 173 19.77 -9.04 9.30
CA ALA A 173 20.65 -8.90 8.15
C ALA A 173 21.13 -7.46 7.89
N TYR A 174 20.76 -6.48 8.72
CA TYR A 174 20.94 -5.04 8.48
C TYR A 174 20.33 -4.53 7.17
N ASP A 175 19.36 -5.23 6.59
CA ASP A 175 18.63 -4.78 5.39
C ASP A 175 17.47 -3.87 5.77
N LEU A 176 17.79 -2.66 6.24
CA LEU A 176 16.83 -1.66 6.70
C LEU A 176 15.93 -1.17 5.56
N PHE A 177 16.42 -1.20 4.31
CA PHE A 177 15.61 -0.86 3.16
C PHE A 177 14.41 -1.81 3.03
N ASN A 178 14.63 -3.12 3.06
CA ASN A 178 13.55 -4.09 3.00
C ASN A 178 12.64 -4.04 4.24
N ALA A 179 13.20 -3.85 5.44
CA ALA A 179 12.41 -3.65 6.65
C ALA A 179 11.43 -2.46 6.50
N CYS A 180 11.89 -1.33 5.97
CA CYS A 180 11.02 -0.19 5.66
C CYS A 180 9.95 -0.52 4.61
N GLN A 181 10.28 -1.26 3.54
CA GLN A 181 9.31 -1.65 2.51
C GLN A 181 8.22 -2.58 3.08
N GLN A 182 8.58 -3.51 3.96
CA GLN A 182 7.63 -4.42 4.62
C GLN A 182 6.63 -3.65 5.49
N VAL A 183 7.11 -2.72 6.33
CA VAL A 183 6.24 -1.87 7.15
C VAL A 183 5.32 -1.01 6.27
N ARG A 184 5.85 -0.41 5.20
CA ARG A 184 5.05 0.41 4.26
C ARG A 184 3.96 -0.43 3.57
N THR A 185 4.31 -1.62 3.09
CA THR A 185 3.36 -2.54 2.45
C THR A 185 2.28 -2.97 3.43
N PHE A 186 2.65 -3.26 4.68
CA PHE A 186 1.67 -3.60 5.71
C PHE A 186 0.73 -2.43 6.03
N LEU A 187 1.23 -1.20 6.13
CA LEU A 187 0.41 -0.01 6.33
C LEU A 187 -0.61 0.19 5.20
N ASP A 188 -0.24 -0.11 3.95
CA ASP A 188 -1.18 -0.08 2.82
C ASP A 188 -2.30 -1.12 3.01
N VAL A 189 -1.96 -2.36 3.38
CA VAL A 189 -2.94 -3.41 3.69
C VAL A 189 -3.85 -2.99 4.84
N LEU A 190 -3.28 -2.45 5.91
CA LEU A 190 -4.02 -2.03 7.09
C LEU A 190 -5.03 -0.93 6.78
N THR A 191 -4.59 0.12 6.09
CA THR A 191 -5.41 1.33 5.87
C THR A 191 -6.34 1.18 4.68
N ASN A 192 -5.80 0.79 3.52
CA ASN A 192 -6.54 0.78 2.26
C ASN A 192 -7.39 -0.49 2.07
N TRP A 193 -7.17 -1.52 2.89
CA TRP A 193 -7.98 -2.73 2.85
C TRP A 193 -8.69 -2.99 4.17
N TYR A 194 -7.98 -3.35 5.23
CA TYR A 194 -8.59 -3.80 6.49
C TYR A 194 -9.51 -2.74 7.12
N ILE A 195 -8.97 -1.55 7.44
CA ILE A 195 -9.76 -0.48 8.09
C ILE A 195 -10.92 -0.05 7.20
N ARG A 196 -10.65 0.15 5.91
CA ARG A 196 -11.67 0.59 4.97
C ARG A 196 -12.82 -0.41 4.83
N ARG A 197 -12.51 -1.71 4.74
CA ARG A 197 -13.51 -2.78 4.63
C ARG A 197 -14.24 -3.07 5.94
N SER A 198 -13.60 -2.83 7.08
CA SER A 198 -14.18 -3.04 8.40
C SER A 198 -14.90 -1.82 8.97
N ARG A 199 -15.00 -0.70 8.23
CA ARG A 199 -15.53 0.57 8.73
C ARG A 199 -16.91 0.42 9.38
N ASN A 200 -17.83 -0.34 8.78
CA ASN A 200 -19.18 -0.56 9.31
C ASN A 200 -19.15 -1.29 10.66
N ARG A 201 -18.20 -2.20 10.88
CA ARG A 201 -18.00 -2.89 12.15
C ARG A 201 -17.59 -1.92 13.24
N PHE A 202 -16.64 -1.03 12.96
CA PHE A 202 -16.25 0.03 13.90
C PHE A 202 -17.42 0.97 14.20
N TRP A 203 -18.20 1.31 13.19
CA TRP A 203 -19.36 2.16 13.32
C TRP A 203 -20.47 1.52 14.18
N SER A 204 -20.64 0.23 14.12
CA SER A 204 -21.58 -0.52 14.98
C SER A 204 -20.99 -0.85 16.36
N GLY A 205 -19.78 -0.42 16.67
CA GLY A 205 -19.10 -0.69 17.93
C GLY A 205 -18.74 -2.15 18.13
N ASP A 206 -18.39 -2.88 17.05
CA ASP A 206 -17.94 -4.28 17.15
C ASP A 206 -16.65 -4.38 17.95
N GLN A 207 -16.73 -5.04 19.12
CA GLN A 207 -15.59 -5.18 20.03
C GLN A 207 -14.45 -5.98 19.43
N GLN A 208 -14.73 -7.02 18.62
CA GLN A 208 -13.67 -7.79 17.96
C GLN A 208 -12.88 -6.93 16.98
N ALA A 209 -13.55 -6.06 16.20
CA ALA A 209 -12.86 -5.14 15.31
C ALA A 209 -11.98 -4.14 16.07
N ILE A 210 -12.47 -3.62 17.21
CA ILE A 210 -11.72 -2.72 18.10
C ILE A 210 -10.49 -3.43 18.67
N ASP A 211 -10.64 -4.64 19.21
CA ASP A 211 -9.56 -5.44 19.79
C ASP A 211 -8.53 -5.84 18.71
N THR A 212 -8.99 -6.21 17.52
CA THR A 212 -8.11 -6.54 16.40
C THR A 212 -7.25 -5.34 15.98
N LEU A 213 -7.85 -4.17 15.78
CA LEU A 213 -7.07 -2.99 15.37
C LEU A 213 -6.14 -2.52 16.50
N HIS A 214 -6.57 -2.63 17.77
CA HIS A 214 -5.71 -2.37 18.93
C HIS A 214 -4.48 -3.30 18.91
N THR A 215 -4.70 -4.60 18.77
CA THR A 215 -3.65 -5.63 18.69
C THR A 215 -2.66 -5.37 17.56
N VAL A 216 -3.19 -5.07 16.37
CA VAL A 216 -2.36 -4.76 15.20
C VAL A 216 -1.51 -3.53 15.44
N LEU A 217 -2.06 -2.46 16.03
CA LEU A 217 -1.31 -1.23 16.31
C LEU A 217 -0.28 -1.41 17.43
N ASP A 218 -0.58 -2.21 18.47
CA ASP A 218 0.42 -2.55 19.51
C ASP A 218 1.64 -3.21 18.89
N VAL A 219 1.44 -4.27 18.11
CA VAL A 219 2.54 -5.01 17.48
C VAL A 219 3.25 -4.15 16.42
N LEU A 220 2.51 -3.44 15.57
CA LEU A 220 3.07 -2.59 14.53
C LEU A 220 3.96 -1.47 15.09
N THR A 221 3.55 -0.83 16.18
CA THR A 221 4.36 0.22 16.82
C THR A 221 5.66 -0.33 17.36
N ARG A 222 5.66 -1.54 17.94
CA ARG A 222 6.86 -2.22 18.43
C ARG A 222 7.81 -2.59 17.30
N VAL A 223 7.28 -3.13 16.19
CA VAL A 223 8.08 -3.45 14.98
C VAL A 223 8.67 -2.20 14.32
N ALA A 224 7.90 -1.13 14.24
CA ALA A 224 8.32 0.09 13.57
C ALA A 224 9.17 1.03 14.46
N ALA A 225 9.22 0.81 15.79
CA ALA A 225 9.93 1.69 16.74
C ALA A 225 11.40 1.94 16.39
N PRO A 226 12.23 0.95 15.97
CA PRO A 226 13.60 1.22 15.57
C PRO A 226 13.73 2.09 14.32
N LEU A 227 12.69 2.12 13.47
CA LEU A 227 12.67 2.86 12.21
C LEU A 227 12.05 4.26 12.36
N LEU A 228 11.00 4.38 13.18
CA LEU A 228 10.19 5.58 13.43
C LEU A 228 10.01 5.82 14.94
N PRO A 229 11.09 6.12 15.68
CA PRO A 229 11.09 6.09 17.16
C PRO A 229 10.14 7.07 17.82
N LEU A 230 9.87 8.22 17.22
CA LEU A 230 9.09 9.28 17.86
C LEU A 230 7.59 9.11 17.67
N ILE A 231 7.15 8.85 16.43
CA ILE A 231 5.72 8.67 16.15
C ILE A 231 5.17 7.37 16.75
N THR A 232 5.97 6.30 16.73
CA THR A 232 5.56 5.02 17.34
C THR A 232 5.43 5.14 18.84
N GLU A 233 6.30 5.91 19.49
CA GLU A 233 6.21 6.22 20.92
C GLU A 233 4.88 6.91 21.25
N GLN A 234 4.51 7.96 20.50
CA GLN A 234 3.27 8.70 20.72
C GLN A 234 2.04 7.83 20.52
N VAL A 235 2.02 7.03 19.44
CA VAL A 235 0.92 6.11 19.16
C VAL A 235 0.82 5.04 20.23
N TYR A 236 1.95 4.44 20.65
CA TYR A 236 1.98 3.38 21.64
C TYR A 236 1.50 3.86 23.02
N ILE A 237 1.99 4.99 23.50
CA ILE A 237 1.55 5.59 24.77
C ILE A 237 0.04 5.91 24.72
N GLY A 238 -0.41 6.53 23.63
CA GLY A 238 -1.83 6.88 23.45
C GLY A 238 -2.74 5.66 23.31
N LEU A 239 -2.24 4.56 22.78
CA LEU A 239 -2.97 3.29 22.61
C LEU A 239 -3.08 2.50 23.90
N THR A 240 -1.96 2.36 24.63
CA THR A 240 -1.82 1.39 25.73
C THR A 240 -1.80 2.04 27.10
N GLY A 241 -1.45 3.31 27.21
CA GLY A 241 -1.15 3.99 28.47
C GLY A 241 0.16 3.54 29.14
N ASN A 242 0.91 2.65 28.52
CA ASN A 242 2.20 2.18 29.04
C ASN A 242 3.30 3.22 28.88
N ARG A 243 4.40 3.05 29.59
CA ARG A 243 5.47 4.04 29.72
C ARG A 243 6.16 4.39 28.41
N SER A 244 6.53 3.38 27.61
CA SER A 244 7.28 3.60 26.36
C SER A 244 7.30 2.33 25.51
N VAL A 245 7.21 2.49 24.18
CA VAL A 245 7.40 1.41 23.21
C VAL A 245 8.84 0.90 23.22
N HIS A 246 9.81 1.76 23.52
CA HIS A 246 11.25 1.43 23.54
C HIS A 246 11.65 0.57 24.75
N LEU A 247 10.74 0.33 25.69
CA LEU A 247 10.94 -0.55 26.83
C LEU A 247 10.24 -1.91 26.66
N THR A 248 9.68 -2.17 25.49
CA THR A 248 9.01 -3.43 25.16
C THR A 248 9.97 -4.41 24.48
N GLU A 249 9.65 -5.69 24.60
CA GLU A 249 10.34 -6.73 23.86
C GLU A 249 9.92 -6.71 22.37
N TRP A 250 10.84 -7.15 21.51
CA TRP A 250 10.52 -7.36 20.08
C TRP A 250 9.44 -8.43 19.93
N PRO A 251 8.41 -8.21 19.08
CA PRO A 251 7.32 -9.18 18.92
C PRO A 251 7.84 -10.51 18.34
N VAL A 252 7.24 -11.61 18.79
CA VAL A 252 7.56 -12.96 18.31
C VAL A 252 6.49 -13.39 17.30
N ALA A 253 6.89 -13.68 16.06
CA ALA A 253 5.95 -14.06 15.00
C ALA A 253 5.14 -15.31 15.36
N ALA A 254 5.75 -16.30 16.04
CA ALA A 254 5.06 -17.53 16.44
C ALA A 254 3.88 -17.33 17.41
N ASP A 255 3.81 -16.18 18.10
CA ASP A 255 2.70 -15.84 18.99
C ASP A 255 1.49 -15.27 18.24
N ILE A 256 1.64 -14.98 16.94
CA ILE A 256 0.61 -14.38 16.09
C ILE A 256 0.02 -15.47 15.18
N PRO A 257 -1.29 -15.67 15.18
CA PRO A 257 -1.92 -16.68 14.32
C PRO A 257 -1.72 -16.37 12.85
N VAL A 258 -1.55 -17.42 12.03
CA VAL A 258 -1.33 -17.30 10.59
C VAL A 258 -2.15 -18.31 9.81
N ASP A 259 -2.81 -17.86 8.77
CA ASP A 259 -3.47 -18.66 7.74
C ASP A 259 -2.90 -18.28 6.37
N ASN A 260 -1.92 -19.07 5.90
CA ASN A 260 -1.22 -18.81 4.65
C ASN A 260 -2.13 -19.03 3.42
N GLU A 261 -3.09 -19.93 3.49
CA GLU A 261 -4.03 -20.18 2.40
C GLU A 261 -4.96 -18.96 2.23
N LEU A 262 -5.47 -18.45 3.34
CA LEU A 262 -6.27 -17.21 3.34
C LEU A 262 -5.47 -16.02 2.80
N VAL A 263 -4.18 -15.88 3.16
CA VAL A 263 -3.33 -14.80 2.64
C VAL A 263 -3.22 -14.86 1.13
N ILE A 264 -2.93 -16.05 0.55
CA ILE A 264 -2.81 -16.23 -0.90
C ILE A 264 -4.12 -15.82 -1.61
N VAL A 265 -5.25 -16.28 -1.10
CA VAL A 265 -6.56 -16.02 -1.72
C VAL A 265 -6.97 -14.56 -1.54
N MET A 266 -6.80 -13.98 -0.36
CA MET A 266 -7.21 -12.60 -0.10
C MET A 266 -6.28 -11.59 -0.79
N ASP A 267 -4.98 -11.89 -0.93
CA ASP A 267 -4.08 -11.08 -1.76
C ASP A 267 -4.52 -11.12 -3.23
N LEU A 268 -4.97 -12.26 -3.74
CA LEU A 268 -5.56 -12.34 -5.08
C LEU A 268 -6.87 -11.53 -5.20
N VAL A 269 -7.74 -11.55 -4.18
CA VAL A 269 -8.92 -10.66 -4.12
C VAL A 269 -8.51 -9.19 -4.26
N ARG A 270 -7.49 -8.77 -3.54
CA ARG A 270 -6.97 -7.40 -3.60
C ARG A 270 -6.39 -7.06 -4.97
N ASP A 271 -5.63 -7.98 -5.57
CA ASP A 271 -5.08 -7.84 -6.92
C ASP A 271 -6.20 -7.67 -7.96
N VAL A 272 -7.25 -8.49 -7.89
CA VAL A 272 -8.44 -8.41 -8.74
C VAL A 272 -9.11 -7.04 -8.58
N CYS A 273 -9.35 -6.61 -7.35
CA CYS A 273 -9.99 -5.33 -7.07
C CYS A 273 -9.14 -4.15 -7.59
N SER A 274 -7.85 -4.13 -7.29
CA SER A 274 -6.93 -3.06 -7.71
C SER A 274 -6.82 -2.97 -9.23
N THR A 275 -6.66 -4.11 -9.90
CA THR A 275 -6.58 -4.18 -11.37
C THR A 275 -7.88 -3.72 -12.02
N THR A 276 -9.03 -4.14 -11.48
CA THR A 276 -10.35 -3.73 -11.98
C THR A 276 -10.59 -2.22 -11.79
N LEU A 277 -10.21 -1.67 -10.63
CA LEU A 277 -10.31 -0.22 -10.38
C LEU A 277 -9.40 0.59 -11.31
N SER A 278 -8.22 0.07 -11.65
CA SER A 278 -7.33 0.66 -12.66
C SER A 278 -7.96 0.66 -14.05
N LEU A 279 -8.61 -0.46 -14.45
CA LEU A 279 -9.36 -0.54 -15.71
C LEU A 279 -10.52 0.48 -15.75
N ARG A 280 -11.28 0.60 -14.65
CA ARG A 280 -12.32 1.62 -14.55
C ARG A 280 -11.77 3.03 -14.78
N LYS A 281 -10.65 3.34 -14.15
CA LYS A 281 -9.99 4.65 -14.27
C LYS A 281 -9.54 4.93 -15.70
N SER A 282 -8.88 3.98 -16.35
CA SER A 282 -8.37 4.14 -17.73
C SER A 282 -9.50 4.31 -18.77
N HIS A 283 -10.70 3.77 -18.50
CA HIS A 283 -11.86 3.89 -19.36
C HIS A 283 -12.87 4.94 -18.87
N SER A 284 -12.48 5.82 -17.93
CA SER A 284 -13.33 6.88 -17.37
C SER A 284 -14.65 6.35 -16.78
N ARG A 285 -14.62 5.15 -16.18
CA ARG A 285 -15.76 4.53 -15.48
C ARG A 285 -15.63 4.77 -13.98
N ARG A 286 -16.36 5.74 -13.45
CA ARG A 286 -16.35 6.05 -12.01
C ARG A 286 -16.77 4.83 -11.19
N VAL A 287 -16.17 4.64 -10.00
CA VAL A 287 -16.49 3.49 -9.15
C VAL A 287 -17.97 3.50 -8.71
N ARG A 288 -18.58 4.66 -8.52
CA ARG A 288 -20.00 4.79 -8.16
C ARG A 288 -20.97 4.37 -9.29
N LEU A 289 -20.53 4.42 -10.54
CA LEU A 289 -21.31 3.91 -11.66
C LEU A 289 -21.22 2.38 -11.65
N PRO A 290 -22.32 1.64 -11.39
CA PRO A 290 -22.27 0.19 -11.42
C PRO A 290 -22.00 -0.30 -12.84
N LEU A 291 -21.33 -1.43 -12.97
CA LEU A 291 -21.13 -2.12 -14.24
C LEU A 291 -21.75 -3.52 -14.19
N ALA A 292 -21.99 -4.11 -15.36
CA ALA A 292 -22.74 -5.35 -15.46
C ALA A 292 -21.96 -6.53 -14.85
N SER A 293 -20.74 -6.78 -15.31
CA SER A 293 -20.00 -7.96 -14.86
C SER A 293 -18.47 -7.78 -14.88
N LEU A 294 -17.83 -8.59 -14.03
CA LEU A 294 -16.39 -8.82 -14.02
C LEU A 294 -16.13 -10.32 -14.18
N THR A 295 -15.31 -10.70 -15.14
CA THR A 295 -14.80 -12.08 -15.24
C THR A 295 -13.36 -12.12 -14.72
N VAL A 296 -13.09 -13.03 -13.79
CA VAL A 296 -11.77 -13.31 -13.26
C VAL A 296 -11.33 -14.68 -13.75
N ALA A 297 -10.32 -14.73 -14.59
CA ALA A 297 -9.72 -15.99 -15.06
C ALA A 297 -8.34 -16.18 -14.43
N SER A 298 -8.22 -17.18 -13.56
CA SER A 298 -7.00 -17.50 -12.83
C SER A 298 -7.04 -18.98 -12.42
N PRO A 299 -5.90 -19.68 -12.39
CA PRO A 299 -5.85 -21.04 -11.83
C PRO A 299 -6.41 -21.12 -10.39
N LEU A 300 -6.33 -20.03 -9.65
CA LEU A 300 -6.83 -19.90 -8.26
C LEU A 300 -8.24 -19.29 -8.18
N ALA A 301 -8.90 -18.99 -9.30
CA ALA A 301 -10.17 -18.26 -9.31
C ALA A 301 -11.27 -18.92 -8.46
N LEU A 302 -11.35 -20.24 -8.41
CA LEU A 302 -12.37 -20.94 -7.62
C LEU A 302 -12.21 -20.71 -6.11
N GLY A 303 -10.99 -20.46 -5.64
CA GLY A 303 -10.74 -20.06 -4.24
C GLY A 303 -11.34 -18.70 -3.86
N LEU A 304 -11.66 -17.85 -4.85
CA LEU A 304 -12.30 -16.54 -4.63
C LEU A 304 -13.80 -16.64 -4.33
N GLN A 305 -14.42 -17.83 -4.49
CA GLN A 305 -15.88 -17.98 -4.34
C GLN A 305 -16.42 -17.44 -3.00
N PRO A 306 -15.78 -17.66 -1.83
CA PRO A 306 -16.25 -17.10 -0.56
C PRO A 306 -16.16 -15.57 -0.49
N PHE A 307 -15.39 -14.94 -1.36
CA PHE A 307 -15.08 -13.50 -1.34
C PHE A 307 -15.70 -12.73 -2.52
N VAL A 308 -16.58 -13.38 -3.28
CA VAL A 308 -17.27 -12.73 -4.42
C VAL A 308 -18.01 -11.47 -3.98
N SER A 309 -18.68 -11.49 -2.81
CA SER A 309 -19.35 -10.31 -2.28
C SER A 309 -18.40 -9.14 -2.05
N ILE A 310 -17.21 -9.43 -1.50
CA ILE A 310 -16.18 -8.41 -1.27
C ILE A 310 -15.73 -7.79 -2.60
N ILE A 311 -15.47 -8.61 -3.63
CA ILE A 311 -15.08 -8.13 -4.96
C ILE A 311 -16.22 -7.29 -5.56
N THR A 312 -17.45 -7.82 -5.54
CA THR A 312 -18.63 -7.15 -6.09
C THR A 312 -18.84 -5.75 -5.52
N GLU A 313 -18.76 -5.64 -4.19
CA GLU A 313 -18.91 -4.34 -3.50
C GLU A 313 -17.74 -3.40 -3.80
N GLU A 314 -16.51 -3.91 -3.79
CA GLU A 314 -15.31 -3.11 -3.94
C GLU A 314 -15.20 -2.48 -5.32
N VAL A 315 -15.49 -3.26 -6.36
CA VAL A 315 -15.39 -2.79 -7.74
C VAL A 315 -16.72 -2.34 -8.32
N ASN A 316 -17.81 -2.43 -7.56
CA ASN A 316 -19.16 -2.05 -7.92
C ASN A 316 -19.63 -2.66 -9.26
N VAL A 317 -19.67 -3.98 -9.32
CA VAL A 317 -20.24 -4.75 -10.44
C VAL A 317 -21.43 -5.56 -9.93
N ARG A 318 -22.37 -5.93 -10.82
CA ARG A 318 -23.53 -6.72 -10.45
C ARG A 318 -23.22 -8.20 -10.35
N GLU A 319 -22.27 -8.67 -11.15
CA GLU A 319 -21.91 -10.07 -11.22
C GLU A 319 -20.39 -10.25 -11.30
N VAL A 320 -19.86 -11.23 -10.58
CA VAL A 320 -18.49 -11.70 -10.70
C VAL A 320 -18.48 -13.15 -11.18
N LYS A 321 -17.86 -13.39 -12.34
CA LYS A 321 -17.70 -14.71 -12.96
C LYS A 321 -16.29 -15.21 -12.71
N LEU A 322 -16.16 -16.41 -12.16
CA LEU A 322 -14.88 -17.05 -11.84
C LEU A 322 -14.60 -18.17 -12.83
N SER A 323 -13.42 -18.21 -13.41
CA SER A 323 -12.97 -19.24 -14.35
C SER A 323 -11.56 -19.72 -14.02
N ALA A 324 -11.37 -21.02 -13.93
CA ALA A 324 -10.04 -21.60 -13.85
C ALA A 324 -9.37 -21.68 -15.23
N ASP A 325 -10.15 -21.59 -16.31
CA ASP A 325 -9.64 -21.61 -17.69
C ASP A 325 -9.16 -20.20 -18.11
N VAL A 326 -7.86 -20.00 -18.00
CA VAL A 326 -7.20 -18.77 -18.47
C VAL A 326 -7.02 -18.79 -19.98
N ALA A 327 -6.77 -19.95 -20.60
CA ALA A 327 -6.48 -20.07 -22.02
C ALA A 327 -7.69 -19.72 -22.91
N GLY A 328 -8.89 -20.01 -22.41
CA GLY A 328 -10.14 -19.67 -23.14
C GLY A 328 -10.44 -18.18 -23.21
N VAL A 329 -9.85 -17.37 -22.33
CA VAL A 329 -10.14 -15.92 -22.22
C VAL A 329 -8.91 -15.03 -22.39
N ALA A 330 -7.72 -15.59 -22.40
CA ALA A 330 -6.47 -14.83 -22.50
C ALA A 330 -5.46 -15.52 -23.41
N ARG A 331 -4.60 -14.73 -24.02
CA ARG A 331 -3.44 -15.18 -24.79
C ARG A 331 -2.18 -14.55 -24.24
N HIS A 332 -1.07 -15.27 -24.34
CA HIS A 332 0.22 -14.68 -24.07
C HIS A 332 0.67 -13.80 -25.24
N GLU A 333 1.17 -12.63 -24.94
CA GLU A 333 1.94 -11.79 -25.83
C GLU A 333 3.37 -11.75 -25.35
N LEU A 334 4.28 -12.08 -26.25
CA LEU A 334 5.70 -12.05 -25.97
C LEU A 334 6.22 -10.62 -26.10
N GLN A 335 6.83 -10.09 -25.04
CA GLN A 335 7.60 -8.86 -25.10
C GLN A 335 9.07 -9.17 -24.86
N VAL A 336 9.92 -8.79 -25.81
CA VAL A 336 11.36 -8.97 -25.66
C VAL A 336 12.00 -7.76 -24.99
N VAL A 337 13.09 -8.00 -24.26
CA VAL A 337 13.91 -6.99 -23.59
C VAL A 337 15.15 -6.73 -24.45
N PRO A 338 15.14 -5.71 -25.33
CA PRO A 338 16.23 -5.49 -26.31
C PRO A 338 17.60 -5.29 -25.66
N ALA A 339 17.64 -4.65 -24.48
CA ALA A 339 18.88 -4.44 -23.73
C ALA A 339 19.51 -5.75 -23.23
N ALA A 340 18.70 -6.78 -22.95
CA ALA A 340 19.19 -8.10 -22.55
C ALA A 340 19.59 -8.96 -23.76
N LEU A 341 18.88 -8.81 -24.89
CA LEU A 341 19.17 -9.53 -26.13
C LEU A 341 20.43 -9.03 -26.82
N GLY A 342 20.69 -7.72 -26.79
CA GLY A 342 21.78 -7.06 -27.52
C GLY A 342 23.15 -7.68 -27.27
N PRO A 343 23.60 -7.91 -26.05
CA PRO A 343 24.90 -8.50 -25.73
C PRO A 343 25.11 -9.89 -26.33
N ARG A 344 24.03 -10.69 -26.49
CA ARG A 344 24.09 -12.06 -27.01
C ARG A 344 23.84 -12.17 -28.48
N LEU A 345 22.87 -11.45 -29.05
CA LEU A 345 22.43 -11.58 -30.43
C LEU A 345 22.94 -10.49 -31.36
N GLY A 346 23.48 -9.40 -30.83
CA GLY A 346 24.01 -8.31 -31.65
C GLY A 346 23.01 -7.81 -32.69
N SER A 347 23.38 -7.86 -34.00
CA SER A 347 22.52 -7.45 -35.11
C SER A 347 21.25 -8.28 -35.28
N ASP A 348 21.23 -9.52 -34.77
CA ASP A 348 20.08 -10.43 -34.89
C ASP A 348 18.95 -10.09 -33.89
N THR A 349 19.22 -9.25 -32.91
CA THR A 349 18.19 -8.70 -31.99
C THR A 349 17.00 -8.13 -32.76
N GLN A 350 17.25 -7.42 -33.87
CA GLN A 350 16.20 -6.85 -34.69
C GLN A 350 15.32 -7.91 -35.37
N LYS A 351 15.88 -9.07 -35.75
CA LYS A 351 15.13 -10.18 -36.34
C LYS A 351 14.13 -10.76 -35.28
N VAL A 352 14.60 -10.93 -34.07
CA VAL A 352 13.73 -11.38 -32.93
C VAL A 352 12.60 -10.39 -32.69
N ILE A 353 12.90 -9.09 -32.59
CA ILE A 353 11.87 -8.04 -32.38
C ILE A 353 10.82 -8.07 -33.50
N VAL A 354 11.23 -8.20 -34.74
CA VAL A 354 10.32 -8.25 -35.91
C VAL A 354 9.48 -9.53 -35.87
N ALA A 355 10.08 -10.67 -35.54
CA ALA A 355 9.37 -11.93 -35.43
C ALA A 355 8.29 -11.88 -34.33
N VAL A 356 8.63 -11.35 -33.15
CA VAL A 356 7.68 -11.16 -32.06
C VAL A 356 6.52 -10.24 -32.45
N LYS A 357 6.79 -9.11 -33.09
CA LYS A 357 5.76 -8.20 -33.63
C LYS A 357 4.81 -8.86 -34.63
N LYS A 358 5.32 -9.83 -35.40
CA LYS A 358 4.53 -10.61 -36.37
C LYS A 358 3.79 -11.81 -35.74
N GLY A 359 3.99 -12.07 -34.44
CA GLY A 359 3.46 -13.25 -33.78
C GLY A 359 4.20 -14.53 -34.14
N ASP A 360 5.37 -14.47 -34.76
CA ASP A 360 6.22 -15.62 -35.11
C ASP A 360 7.08 -16.00 -33.90
N TRP A 361 6.41 -16.56 -32.89
CA TRP A 361 7.04 -17.11 -31.71
C TRP A 361 6.24 -18.28 -31.14
N LYS A 362 6.90 -19.16 -30.40
CA LYS A 362 6.28 -20.32 -29.78
C LYS A 362 6.87 -20.55 -28.39
N GLN A 363 6.03 -20.98 -27.49
CA GLN A 363 6.42 -21.49 -26.17
C GLN A 363 6.23 -23.00 -26.14
N GLN A 364 7.27 -23.75 -25.75
CA GLN A 364 7.25 -25.21 -25.56
C GLN A 364 7.78 -25.51 -24.15
N GLY A 365 6.86 -25.68 -23.19
CA GLY A 365 7.22 -25.76 -21.78
C GLY A 365 7.85 -24.45 -21.29
N GLU A 366 9.06 -24.52 -20.77
CA GLU A 366 9.82 -23.36 -20.27
C GLU A 366 10.61 -22.64 -21.38
N VAL A 367 10.69 -23.21 -22.58
CA VAL A 367 11.47 -22.68 -23.70
C VAL A 367 10.60 -21.78 -24.56
N VAL A 368 11.07 -20.55 -24.80
CA VAL A 368 10.45 -19.59 -25.72
C VAL A 368 11.37 -19.39 -26.92
N VAL A 369 10.82 -19.58 -28.13
CA VAL A 369 11.54 -19.38 -29.39
C VAL A 369 10.86 -18.30 -30.20
N ALA A 370 11.62 -17.30 -30.69
CA ALA A 370 11.13 -16.24 -31.55
C ALA A 370 12.12 -15.98 -32.70
N GLY A 371 11.61 -15.97 -33.95
CA GLY A 371 12.43 -15.74 -35.15
C GLY A 371 13.55 -16.78 -35.28
N GLY A 372 13.36 -18.00 -34.80
CA GLY A 372 14.35 -19.08 -34.82
C GLY A 372 15.39 -19.04 -33.70
N TYR A 373 15.31 -18.09 -32.78
CA TYR A 373 16.21 -17.99 -31.61
C TYR A 373 15.50 -18.41 -30.34
N GLU A 374 16.14 -19.27 -29.56
CA GLU A 374 15.74 -19.59 -28.19
C GLU A 374 16.07 -18.41 -27.27
N LEU A 375 15.07 -17.95 -26.50
CA LEU A 375 15.20 -16.80 -25.60
C LEU A 375 15.44 -17.28 -24.17
N GLN A 376 16.34 -16.59 -23.46
CA GLN A 376 16.60 -16.85 -22.06
C GLN A 376 15.57 -16.12 -21.16
N PRO A 377 15.26 -16.59 -19.96
CA PRO A 377 14.20 -16.02 -19.11
C PRO A 377 14.30 -14.51 -18.85
N HIS A 378 15.51 -13.95 -18.83
CA HIS A 378 15.72 -12.52 -18.61
C HIS A 378 15.63 -11.67 -19.90
N GLU A 379 15.54 -12.30 -21.07
CA GLU A 379 15.49 -11.65 -22.39
C GLU A 379 14.07 -11.34 -22.86
N TYR A 380 13.06 -11.88 -22.16
CA TYR A 380 11.66 -11.67 -22.51
C TYR A 380 10.75 -11.58 -21.28
N GLN A 381 9.54 -11.09 -21.52
CA GLN A 381 8.42 -11.16 -20.61
C GLN A 381 7.20 -11.67 -21.37
N LEU A 382 6.48 -12.63 -20.80
CA LEU A 382 5.17 -13.05 -21.30
C LEU A 382 4.10 -12.22 -20.59
N LYS A 383 3.44 -11.35 -21.37
CA LYS A 383 2.27 -10.61 -20.88
C LYS A 383 1.01 -11.37 -21.24
N LEU A 384 0.14 -11.51 -20.28
CA LEU A 384 -1.18 -12.10 -20.50
C LEU A 384 -2.12 -10.98 -20.99
N LEU A 385 -2.71 -11.14 -22.16
CA LEU A 385 -3.71 -10.24 -22.72
C LEU A 385 -5.03 -10.99 -22.90
N ALA A 386 -6.16 -10.30 -22.76
CA ALA A 386 -7.44 -10.92 -23.10
C ALA A 386 -7.49 -11.30 -24.58
N ALA A 387 -7.95 -12.51 -24.83
CA ALA A 387 -8.13 -13.05 -26.18
C ALA A 387 -9.57 -12.83 -26.68
N VAL A 388 -10.51 -12.54 -25.79
CA VAL A 388 -11.95 -12.46 -26.05
C VAL A 388 -12.50 -11.13 -25.55
N GLY A 389 -13.30 -10.47 -26.36
CA GLY A 389 -14.05 -9.26 -26.03
C GLY A 389 -14.02 -8.24 -27.17
N ASP A 390 -15.13 -7.57 -27.36
CA ASP A 390 -15.21 -6.38 -28.20
C ASP A 390 -14.52 -5.23 -27.45
N ALA A 391 -13.52 -4.61 -28.04
CA ALA A 391 -12.74 -3.52 -27.43
C ALA A 391 -13.62 -2.32 -27.02
N ASP A 392 -14.79 -2.16 -27.61
CA ASP A 392 -15.72 -1.09 -27.28
C ASP A 392 -16.56 -1.38 -26.01
N THR A 393 -16.74 -2.66 -25.66
CA THR A 393 -17.60 -3.08 -24.55
C THR A 393 -16.86 -3.81 -23.43
N THR A 394 -15.64 -4.30 -23.67
CA THR A 394 -14.89 -5.09 -22.70
C THR A 394 -13.48 -4.54 -22.51
N ALA A 395 -13.14 -4.17 -21.28
CA ALA A 395 -11.80 -3.81 -20.87
C ALA A 395 -11.12 -5.00 -20.19
N SER A 396 -9.82 -5.19 -20.39
CA SER A 396 -9.09 -6.28 -19.78
C SER A 396 -7.70 -5.88 -19.29
N SER A 397 -7.21 -6.57 -18.29
CA SER A 397 -5.84 -6.43 -17.78
C SER A 397 -5.35 -7.71 -17.15
N ALA A 398 -4.04 -7.96 -17.27
CA ALA A 398 -3.39 -9.02 -16.52
C ALA A 398 -3.36 -8.69 -15.00
N LEU A 399 -3.51 -9.73 -14.19
CA LEU A 399 -3.20 -9.67 -12.76
C LEU A 399 -1.69 -9.64 -12.54
N PRO A 400 -1.21 -9.06 -11.43
CA PRO A 400 0.20 -9.09 -11.07
C PRO A 400 0.77 -10.52 -11.10
N ASP A 401 2.06 -10.63 -11.35
CA ASP A 401 2.84 -11.88 -11.34
C ASP A 401 2.29 -12.99 -12.26
N GLY A 402 1.54 -12.60 -13.31
CA GLY A 402 0.96 -13.57 -14.24
C GLY A 402 -0.11 -14.49 -13.64
N LYS A 403 -0.69 -14.12 -12.49
CA LYS A 403 -1.69 -14.92 -11.76
C LYS A 403 -3.00 -15.13 -12.52
N GLY A 404 -3.22 -14.40 -13.61
CA GLY A 404 -4.43 -14.49 -14.44
C GLY A 404 -4.78 -13.18 -15.13
N VAL A 405 -6.04 -13.04 -15.53
CA VAL A 405 -6.58 -11.87 -16.22
C VAL A 405 -7.95 -11.52 -15.69
N VAL A 406 -8.27 -10.24 -15.69
CA VAL A 406 -9.62 -9.73 -15.44
C VAL A 406 -10.20 -9.13 -16.72
N LEU A 407 -11.48 -9.40 -16.97
CA LEU A 407 -12.26 -8.81 -18.05
C LEU A 407 -13.44 -8.09 -17.44
N LEU A 408 -13.50 -6.79 -17.66
CA LEU A 408 -14.54 -5.91 -17.13
C LEU A 408 -15.48 -5.51 -18.27
N ASP A 409 -16.77 -5.78 -18.11
CA ASP A 409 -17.81 -5.24 -18.99
C ASP A 409 -17.95 -3.74 -18.71
N ILE A 410 -17.59 -2.92 -19.68
CA ILE A 410 -17.64 -1.44 -19.60
C ILE A 410 -18.82 -0.84 -20.35
N ALA A 411 -19.69 -1.67 -20.93
CA ALA A 411 -20.91 -1.22 -21.58
C ALA A 411 -21.88 -0.60 -20.56
N LEU A 412 -22.54 0.46 -20.97
CA LEU A 412 -23.47 1.20 -20.12
C LEU A 412 -24.89 1.00 -20.63
N THR A 413 -25.76 0.47 -19.77
CA THR A 413 -27.21 0.42 -20.03
C THR A 413 -27.89 1.62 -19.38
N PRO A 414 -29.11 1.99 -19.85
CA PRO A 414 -29.86 3.06 -19.20
C PRO A 414 -30.09 2.82 -17.70
N GLU A 415 -30.30 1.58 -17.28
CA GLU A 415 -30.49 1.20 -15.87
C GLU A 415 -29.23 1.40 -15.04
N LEU A 416 -28.03 1.03 -15.56
CA LEU A 416 -26.76 1.25 -14.87
C LEU A 416 -26.45 2.74 -14.75
N LEU A 417 -26.77 3.53 -15.77
CA LEU A 417 -26.64 4.99 -15.72
C LEU A 417 -27.57 5.60 -14.67
N ALA A 418 -28.84 5.16 -14.63
CA ALA A 418 -29.81 5.62 -13.65
C ALA A 418 -29.38 5.35 -12.21
N GLU A 419 -28.90 4.13 -11.93
CA GLU A 419 -28.36 3.79 -10.61
C GLU A 419 -27.12 4.61 -10.28
N GLY A 420 -26.22 4.81 -11.24
CA GLY A 420 -25.03 5.65 -11.07
C GLY A 420 -25.40 7.09 -10.69
N THR A 421 -26.40 7.67 -11.35
CA THR A 421 -26.95 8.98 -11.07
C THR A 421 -27.55 9.05 -9.65
N ALA A 422 -28.32 8.04 -9.24
CA ALA A 422 -28.87 7.96 -7.89
C ALA A 422 -27.75 7.92 -6.82
N ARG A 423 -26.68 7.16 -7.03
CA ARG A 423 -25.51 7.10 -6.12
C ARG A 423 -24.76 8.43 -6.06
N ASP A 424 -24.67 9.17 -7.17
CA ASP A 424 -24.08 10.51 -7.16
C ASP A 424 -24.96 11.51 -6.40
N ILE A 425 -26.30 11.42 -6.50
CA ILE A 425 -27.21 12.21 -5.68
C ILE A 425 -27.00 11.90 -4.19
N VAL A 426 -26.94 10.61 -3.79
CA VAL A 426 -26.63 10.21 -2.41
C VAL A 426 -25.34 10.88 -1.91
N ARG A 427 -24.26 10.86 -2.70
CA ARG A 427 -23.02 11.53 -2.35
C ARG A 427 -23.18 13.03 -2.10
N ILE A 428 -23.92 13.70 -2.99
CA ILE A 428 -24.18 15.13 -2.86
C ILE A 428 -24.99 15.41 -1.59
N VAL A 429 -26.03 14.63 -1.32
CA VAL A 429 -26.85 14.76 -0.10
C VAL A 429 -25.98 14.55 1.15
N GLN A 430 -25.12 13.55 1.17
CA GLN A 430 -24.19 13.31 2.31
C GLN A 430 -23.20 14.45 2.49
N GLN A 431 -22.78 15.11 1.41
CA GLN A 431 -21.98 16.32 1.49
C GLN A 431 -22.79 17.50 2.07
N THR A 432 -24.00 17.72 1.59
CA THR A 432 -24.89 18.77 2.09
C THR A 432 -25.22 18.56 3.58
N ARG A 433 -25.40 17.30 4.02
CA ARG A 433 -25.59 16.97 5.45
C ARG A 433 -24.39 17.42 6.30
N ARG A 434 -23.17 17.17 5.83
CA ARG A 434 -21.92 17.62 6.54
C ARG A 434 -21.82 19.13 6.59
N GLU A 435 -22.14 19.82 5.50
CA GLU A 435 -22.12 21.29 5.42
C GLU A 435 -23.18 21.92 6.31
N ALA A 436 -24.29 21.22 6.56
CA ALA A 436 -25.33 21.61 7.49
C ALA A 436 -25.07 21.19 8.95
N ASP A 437 -23.87 20.66 9.27
CA ASP A 437 -23.43 20.20 10.60
C ASP A 437 -24.41 19.17 11.23
N LEU A 438 -24.98 18.30 10.39
CA LEU A 438 -25.89 17.24 10.84
C LEU A 438 -25.12 16.05 11.37
N GLY A 439 -25.60 15.49 12.48
CA GLY A 439 -25.07 14.24 13.05
C GLY A 439 -25.29 13.05 12.13
N VAL A 440 -24.48 12.02 12.32
CA VAL A 440 -24.47 10.81 11.47
C VAL A 440 -25.83 10.09 11.53
N SER A 441 -26.51 10.11 12.67
CA SER A 441 -27.80 9.46 12.92
C SER A 441 -29.01 10.36 12.67
N ASP A 442 -28.81 11.64 12.36
CA ASP A 442 -29.92 12.59 12.18
C ASP A 442 -30.82 12.19 11.00
N ARG A 443 -32.13 12.20 11.23
CA ARG A 443 -33.14 12.00 10.18
C ARG A 443 -33.43 13.31 9.48
N ILE A 444 -33.68 13.24 8.18
CA ILE A 444 -33.88 14.44 7.36
C ILE A 444 -35.15 14.39 6.50
N HIS A 445 -35.64 15.57 6.17
CA HIS A 445 -36.46 15.80 5.01
C HIS A 445 -35.55 16.24 3.86
N LEU A 446 -35.50 15.44 2.79
CA LEU A 446 -34.69 15.70 1.61
C LEU A 446 -35.52 16.39 0.54
N ILE A 447 -35.01 17.51 0.03
CA ILE A 447 -35.67 18.27 -1.05
C ILE A 447 -34.72 18.26 -2.25
N LEU A 448 -35.19 17.71 -3.38
CA LEU A 448 -34.46 17.63 -4.64
C LEU A 448 -35.11 18.50 -5.71
N GLY A 449 -34.32 19.35 -6.37
CA GLY A 449 -34.68 20.06 -7.59
C GLY A 449 -33.91 19.49 -8.77
N LEU A 450 -34.52 18.59 -9.52
CA LEU A 450 -33.92 17.89 -10.64
C LEU A 450 -34.55 18.30 -11.97
N PRO A 451 -33.81 18.31 -13.10
CA PRO A 451 -34.40 18.31 -14.42
C PRO A 451 -35.36 17.13 -14.58
N GLU A 452 -36.37 17.29 -15.41
CA GLU A 452 -37.46 16.29 -15.55
C GLU A 452 -36.92 14.91 -16.01
N ASP A 453 -35.99 14.89 -16.95
CA ASP A 453 -35.33 13.68 -17.45
C ASP A 453 -34.55 12.97 -16.36
N VAL A 454 -33.80 13.71 -15.54
CA VAL A 454 -33.03 13.15 -14.39
C VAL A 454 -34.00 12.64 -13.32
N ALA A 455 -35.07 13.38 -13.02
CA ALA A 455 -36.07 12.96 -12.04
C ALA A 455 -36.77 11.64 -12.45
N GLN A 456 -37.14 11.51 -13.72
CA GLN A 456 -37.69 10.26 -14.26
C GLN A 456 -36.68 9.12 -14.21
N GLN A 457 -35.43 9.38 -14.54
CA GLN A 457 -34.34 8.38 -14.51
C GLN A 457 -34.10 7.81 -13.11
N VAL A 458 -34.11 8.66 -12.07
CA VAL A 458 -33.79 8.23 -10.69
C VAL A 458 -35.03 7.83 -9.88
N ALA A 459 -36.24 8.04 -10.37
CA ALA A 459 -37.47 7.69 -9.67
C ALA A 459 -37.50 6.24 -9.13
N PRO A 460 -37.04 5.22 -9.89
CA PRO A 460 -36.99 3.84 -9.39
C PRO A 460 -36.03 3.64 -8.18
N PHE A 461 -35.14 4.59 -7.92
CA PHE A 461 -34.16 4.54 -6.85
C PHE A 461 -34.49 5.46 -5.66
N ALA A 462 -35.70 5.99 -5.59
CA ALA A 462 -36.12 6.91 -4.53
C ALA A 462 -35.92 6.29 -3.11
N ASP A 463 -36.38 5.04 -2.95
CA ASP A 463 -36.23 4.31 -1.67
C ASP A 463 -34.76 4.11 -1.31
N TYR A 464 -33.89 3.78 -2.28
CA TYR A 464 -32.45 3.67 -2.09
C TYR A 464 -31.85 5.02 -1.65
N ILE A 465 -32.19 6.12 -2.33
CA ILE A 465 -31.70 7.46 -1.96
C ILE A 465 -32.13 7.79 -0.51
N CYS A 466 -33.38 7.54 -0.16
CA CYS A 466 -33.89 7.79 1.19
C CYS A 466 -33.15 6.96 2.25
N ALA A 467 -32.96 5.67 2.01
CA ALA A 467 -32.27 4.77 2.93
C ALA A 467 -30.81 5.20 3.19
N GLU A 468 -30.05 5.46 2.11
CA GLU A 468 -28.65 5.84 2.18
C GLU A 468 -28.41 7.25 2.75
N THR A 469 -29.43 8.10 2.77
CA THR A 469 -29.33 9.47 3.27
C THR A 469 -30.05 9.69 4.60
N LEU A 470 -30.67 8.66 5.16
CA LEU A 470 -31.55 8.73 6.33
C LEU A 470 -32.70 9.74 6.17
N ALA A 471 -33.22 9.85 4.93
CA ALA A 471 -34.36 10.70 4.64
C ALA A 471 -35.66 9.97 4.97
N GLU A 472 -36.47 10.50 5.89
CA GLU A 472 -37.81 10.00 6.19
C GLU A 472 -38.86 10.62 5.23
N ARG A 473 -38.51 11.73 4.61
CA ARG A 473 -39.32 12.41 3.59
C ARG A 473 -38.48 12.80 2.41
N LEU A 474 -38.98 12.58 1.20
CA LEU A 474 -38.41 13.05 -0.05
C LEU A 474 -39.43 13.92 -0.77
N SER A 475 -39.05 15.14 -1.12
CA SER A 475 -39.86 16.06 -1.90
C SER A 475 -39.12 16.55 -3.13
N TYR A 476 -39.83 16.84 -4.19
CA TYR A 476 -39.27 17.43 -5.41
C TYR A 476 -39.70 18.88 -5.53
N ASN A 477 -38.78 19.78 -5.82
CA ASN A 477 -39.02 21.19 -6.08
C ASN A 477 -38.39 21.58 -7.42
N ALA A 478 -39.18 21.59 -8.49
CA ALA A 478 -38.71 21.86 -9.84
C ALA A 478 -38.25 23.34 -10.02
N ASP A 479 -38.80 24.25 -9.21
CA ASP A 479 -38.56 25.69 -9.31
C ASP A 479 -37.43 26.17 -8.40
N ALA A 480 -36.79 25.27 -7.63
CA ALA A 480 -35.69 25.61 -6.74
C ALA A 480 -34.45 26.08 -7.52
N PRO A 481 -33.69 27.08 -6.98
CA PRO A 481 -32.47 27.57 -7.61
C PRO A 481 -31.40 26.46 -7.64
N ARG A 482 -31.06 26.01 -8.84
CA ARG A 482 -30.07 24.91 -9.04
C ARG A 482 -28.64 25.39 -8.78
N THR A 483 -28.13 25.08 -7.60
CA THR A 483 -26.83 25.58 -7.10
C THR A 483 -25.75 24.52 -7.03
N THR A 484 -26.09 23.26 -7.26
CA THR A 484 -25.19 22.11 -7.13
C THR A 484 -25.02 21.43 -8.48
N ASP A 485 -23.82 20.97 -8.78
CA ASP A 485 -23.51 20.27 -10.03
C ASP A 485 -23.57 18.74 -9.86
N LEU A 486 -24.31 18.11 -10.75
CA LEU A 486 -24.38 16.65 -10.91
C LEU A 486 -23.83 16.32 -12.31
N ASP A 487 -22.53 16.13 -12.44
CA ASP A 487 -21.83 15.81 -13.69
C ASP A 487 -22.15 16.79 -14.84
N GLY A 488 -22.07 18.09 -14.59
CA GLY A 488 -22.41 19.12 -15.55
C GLY A 488 -23.90 19.44 -15.65
N THR A 489 -24.73 18.73 -14.88
CA THR A 489 -26.19 19.01 -14.79
C THR A 489 -26.49 19.77 -13.51
N PRO A 490 -26.95 21.03 -13.57
CA PRO A 490 -27.32 21.79 -12.39
C PRO A 490 -28.55 21.17 -11.68
N ILE A 491 -28.39 20.91 -10.38
CA ILE A 491 -29.46 20.40 -9.50
C ILE A 491 -29.58 21.26 -8.23
N TYR A 492 -30.66 21.05 -7.48
CA TYR A 492 -30.86 21.58 -6.15
C TYR A 492 -30.93 20.46 -5.13
N VAL A 493 -30.23 20.62 -4.01
CA VAL A 493 -30.27 19.70 -2.87
C VAL A 493 -30.38 20.52 -1.59
N ALA A 494 -31.41 20.25 -0.79
CA ALA A 494 -31.55 20.76 0.55
C ALA A 494 -31.91 19.66 1.54
N VAL A 495 -31.41 19.80 2.76
CA VAL A 495 -31.65 18.89 3.87
C VAL A 495 -32.18 19.66 5.07
N GLU A 496 -33.31 19.22 5.61
CA GLU A 496 -33.92 19.79 6.81
C GLU A 496 -33.95 18.72 7.89
N ARG A 497 -33.39 19.01 9.06
CA ARG A 497 -33.39 18.07 10.18
C ARG A 497 -34.81 17.83 10.67
N LEU A 498 -35.23 16.58 10.74
CA LEU A 498 -36.47 16.19 11.41
C LEU A 498 -36.19 16.09 12.93
N ARG A 499 -37.10 16.65 13.73
CA ARG A 499 -36.98 16.66 15.20
C ARG A 499 -37.42 15.33 15.81
#